data_938a53d532d0c15b9defcc93d7317706
#
_entry.id   938a53d532d0c15b9defcc93d7317706
#
_cell.length_a   1.000
_cell.length_b   1.000
_cell.length_c   1.000
_cell.angle_alpha   90.00
_cell.angle_beta   90.00
_cell.angle_gamma   90.00
#
_symmetry.space_group_name_H-M   'P 1'
#
loop_
_entity.id
_entity.type
_entity.pdbx_description
1 polymer ?
#
loop_
_entity_poly.entity_id
_entity_poly.type
_entity_poly.pdbx_seq_one_letter_code
_entity_poly.pdbx_strand_id
1 'polypeptide(L)'
;GPQGFGVANMADSLYAIKTLVYDEKKVTMADYKEALLTNYGKGLDSTTLSEMAVQIAGGLKAAGKEVGEKEIAVILKTVKEAAETPEVKAKGEKLLELIEAVPKFGNDIPEVDEFARDVAYTYTRPLETFKNPRGGIYQAGLYPVSANVPLGAQTGATPDGRLARTPVADGVSPSAGKDVNGPTAAANSVSKLDHYIASNGTLFNQKFHPSALSGRKGLENFVALIRSYFDQKGSHMQFNVVSRETLLDAQKHPEQYRHLVVRVAGYSALFTTLSRSLQDDIINRTEQGF
;
A
#
# COMPACT_ATOMS: atom_id res chain seq x y z
N GLY A 1 -0.23 -21.25 5.05
CA GLY A 1 0.23 -20.66 3.79
C GLY A 1 0.97 -19.37 4.00
N PRO A 2 2.03 -19.08 3.23
CA PRO A 2 2.65 -17.76 3.26
C PRO A 2 1.66 -16.68 2.82
N GLN A 3 1.80 -15.48 3.37
CA GLN A 3 0.92 -14.34 3.09
C GLN A 3 1.69 -13.26 2.36
N GLY A 4 1.19 -12.81 1.20
CA GLY A 4 1.69 -11.69 0.43
C GLY A 4 0.69 -10.54 0.48
N PHE A 5 1.19 -9.30 0.43
CA PHE A 5 0.39 -8.08 0.34
C PHE A 5 1.24 -6.94 -0.21
N GLY A 6 0.63 -5.77 -0.46
CA GLY A 6 1.31 -4.68 -1.16
C GLY A 6 1.44 -4.91 -2.67
N VAL A 7 0.60 -5.79 -3.24
CA VAL A 7 0.58 -6.07 -4.69
C VAL A 7 0.34 -4.79 -5.48
N ALA A 8 -0.62 -3.96 -5.05
CA ALA A 8 -0.91 -2.68 -5.68
C ALA A 8 0.30 -1.73 -5.67
N ASN A 9 0.98 -1.57 -4.53
CA ASN A 9 2.18 -0.73 -4.47
C ASN A 9 3.27 -1.20 -5.43
N MET A 10 3.50 -2.52 -5.51
CA MET A 10 4.53 -3.05 -6.40
C MET A 10 4.15 -2.88 -7.88
N ALA A 11 2.89 -3.16 -8.22
CA ALA A 11 2.38 -2.97 -9.58
C ALA A 11 2.47 -1.51 -10.01
N ASP A 12 1.93 -0.60 -9.21
CA ASP A 12 1.96 0.84 -9.46
C ASP A 12 3.39 1.38 -9.52
N SER A 13 4.31 0.85 -8.69
CA SER A 13 5.72 1.20 -8.69
C SER A 13 6.41 0.82 -9.99
N LEU A 14 6.24 -0.43 -10.43
CA LEU A 14 6.85 -0.92 -11.67
C LEU A 14 6.26 -0.23 -12.89
N TYR A 15 4.94 0.01 -12.88
CA TYR A 15 4.27 0.71 -13.97
C TYR A 15 4.70 2.18 -14.05
N ALA A 16 4.85 2.86 -12.92
CA ALA A 16 5.36 4.23 -12.87
C ALA A 16 6.82 4.32 -13.39
N ILE A 17 7.69 3.41 -12.98
CA ILE A 17 9.07 3.34 -13.50
C ILE A 17 9.05 3.07 -15.01
N LYS A 18 8.29 2.07 -15.47
CA LYS A 18 8.16 1.76 -16.89
C LYS A 18 7.76 3.00 -17.68
N THR A 19 6.67 3.65 -17.27
CA THR A 19 6.11 4.82 -17.95
C THR A 19 7.07 6.00 -17.94
N LEU A 20 7.49 6.44 -16.75
CA LEU A 20 8.23 7.71 -16.62
C LEU A 20 9.70 7.61 -17.02
N VAL A 21 10.34 6.46 -16.79
CA VAL A 21 11.78 6.30 -17.07
C VAL A 21 12.02 5.72 -18.46
N TYR A 22 11.28 4.68 -18.85
CA TYR A 22 11.59 3.94 -20.08
C TYR A 22 10.76 4.38 -21.29
N ASP A 23 9.46 4.55 -21.13
CA ASP A 23 8.57 4.87 -22.25
C ASP A 23 8.62 6.38 -22.57
N GLU A 24 8.31 7.22 -21.60
CA GLU A 24 8.21 8.68 -21.78
C GLU A 24 9.53 9.42 -21.55
N LYS A 25 10.50 8.81 -20.88
CA LYS A 25 11.82 9.37 -20.57
C LYS A 25 11.75 10.74 -19.89
N LYS A 26 10.74 10.96 -19.06
CA LYS A 26 10.54 12.21 -18.30
C LYS A 26 11.47 12.37 -17.11
N VAL A 27 11.93 11.24 -16.55
CA VAL A 27 12.83 11.16 -15.40
C VAL A 27 13.90 10.12 -15.65
N THR A 28 15.08 10.30 -15.04
CA THR A 28 16.11 9.27 -15.04
C THR A 28 15.94 8.32 -13.86
N MET A 29 16.49 7.11 -13.95
CA MET A 29 16.53 6.19 -12.81
C MET A 29 17.35 6.76 -11.64
N ALA A 30 18.33 7.62 -11.91
CA ALA A 30 19.12 8.31 -10.88
C ALA A 30 18.26 9.30 -10.10
N ASP A 31 17.45 10.11 -10.78
CA ASP A 31 16.52 11.06 -10.14
C ASP A 31 15.47 10.31 -9.31
N TYR A 32 14.97 9.20 -9.84
CA TYR A 32 14.02 8.35 -9.11
C TYR A 32 14.63 7.80 -7.81
N LYS A 33 15.85 7.27 -7.89
CA LYS A 33 16.58 6.76 -6.74
C LYS A 33 16.85 7.86 -5.71
N GLU A 34 17.26 9.06 -6.13
CA GLU A 34 17.45 10.20 -5.24
C GLU A 34 16.15 10.55 -4.49
N ALA A 35 15.04 10.63 -5.21
CA ALA A 35 13.74 10.93 -4.63
C ALA A 35 13.30 9.88 -3.58
N LEU A 36 13.51 8.59 -3.85
CA LEU A 36 13.21 7.52 -2.89
C LEU A 36 14.06 7.63 -1.62
N LEU A 37 15.38 7.85 -1.79
CA LEU A 37 16.32 7.97 -0.68
C LEU A 37 16.03 9.19 0.20
N THR A 38 15.49 10.26 -0.37
CA THR A 38 15.14 11.50 0.33
C THR A 38 13.67 11.56 0.74
N ASN A 39 12.93 10.43 0.60
CA ASN A 39 11.50 10.38 0.85
C ASN A 39 10.75 11.47 0.05
N TYR A 40 11.06 11.62 -1.21
CA TYR A 40 10.54 12.67 -2.09
C TYR A 40 10.76 14.10 -1.55
N GLY A 41 11.87 14.32 -0.86
CA GLY A 41 12.17 15.61 -0.24
C GLY A 41 11.32 15.95 0.99
N LYS A 42 10.54 14.98 1.52
CA LYS A 42 9.76 15.16 2.76
C LYS A 42 10.59 14.99 4.04
N GLY A 43 11.90 14.78 3.88
CA GLY A 43 12.84 14.62 4.97
C GLY A 43 13.04 13.17 5.40
N LEU A 44 14.06 12.94 6.22
CA LEU A 44 14.43 11.65 6.78
C LEU A 44 14.00 11.59 8.25
N ASP A 45 13.20 10.59 8.58
CA ASP A 45 12.82 10.34 9.97
C ASP A 45 13.98 9.74 10.79
N SER A 46 13.83 9.75 12.13
CA SER A 46 14.86 9.25 13.05
C SER A 46 15.18 7.77 12.85
N THR A 47 14.20 6.96 12.44
CA THR A 47 14.37 5.53 12.20
C THR A 47 15.23 5.30 10.95
N THR A 48 14.91 5.99 9.86
CA THR A 48 15.72 5.96 8.62
C THR A 48 17.16 6.39 8.90
N LEU A 49 17.34 7.49 9.65
CA LEU A 49 18.69 7.95 10.03
C LEU A 49 19.43 6.93 10.89
N SER A 50 18.75 6.24 11.82
CA SER A 50 19.34 5.18 12.63
C SER A 50 19.77 3.95 11.80
N GLU A 51 18.94 3.55 10.86
CA GLU A 51 19.27 2.46 9.93
C GLU A 51 20.46 2.82 9.04
N MET A 52 20.51 4.04 8.53
CA MET A 52 21.66 4.56 7.77
C MET A 52 22.93 4.59 8.63
N ALA A 53 22.84 4.95 9.92
CA ALA A 53 23.97 4.91 10.84
C ALA A 53 24.56 3.52 10.95
N VAL A 54 23.72 2.50 11.14
CA VAL A 54 24.15 1.10 11.23
C VAL A 54 24.82 0.63 9.93
N GLN A 55 24.25 0.99 8.77
CA GLN A 55 24.81 0.63 7.47
C GLN A 55 26.15 1.33 7.20
N ILE A 56 26.28 2.61 7.54
CA ILE A 56 27.52 3.38 7.40
C ILE A 56 28.59 2.78 8.30
N ALA A 57 28.30 2.53 9.57
CA ALA A 57 29.22 1.92 10.52
C ALA A 57 29.68 0.53 10.05
N GLY A 58 28.75 -0.31 9.60
CA GLY A 58 29.04 -1.64 9.06
C GLY A 58 29.91 -1.59 7.79
N GLY A 59 29.61 -0.71 6.86
CA GLY A 59 30.36 -0.52 5.63
C GLY A 59 31.78 -0.01 5.88
N LEU A 60 31.94 0.95 6.78
CA LEU A 60 33.27 1.49 7.16
C LEU A 60 34.12 0.43 7.87
N LYS A 61 33.52 -0.33 8.78
CA LYS A 61 34.19 -1.46 9.46
C LYS A 61 34.63 -2.53 8.46
N ALA A 62 33.80 -2.87 7.49
CA ALA A 62 34.16 -3.81 6.42
C ALA A 62 35.30 -3.29 5.53
N ALA A 63 35.41 -1.96 5.38
CA ALA A 63 36.53 -1.30 4.68
C ALA A 63 37.77 -1.07 5.55
N GLY A 64 37.84 -1.65 6.77
CA GLY A 64 38.97 -1.52 7.69
C GLY A 64 39.10 -0.15 8.35
N LYS A 65 38.02 0.67 8.36
CA LYS A 65 37.99 1.98 8.99
C LYS A 65 37.17 1.92 10.28
N GLU A 66 37.78 2.27 11.39
CA GLU A 66 37.06 2.51 12.65
C GLU A 66 36.59 3.97 12.66
N VAL A 67 35.28 4.15 12.83
CA VAL A 67 34.63 5.46 12.89
C VAL A 67 33.83 5.53 14.17
N GLY A 68 34.06 6.58 14.95
CA GLY A 68 33.38 6.79 16.22
C GLY A 68 31.95 7.30 16.05
N GLU A 69 31.14 7.19 17.12
CA GLU A 69 29.74 7.64 17.13
C GLU A 69 29.59 9.14 16.76
N LYS A 70 30.56 9.98 17.17
CA LYS A 70 30.53 11.42 16.86
C LYS A 70 30.69 11.68 15.37
N GLU A 71 31.53 10.93 14.68
CA GLU A 71 31.77 11.06 13.25
C GLU A 71 30.54 10.58 12.47
N ILE A 72 29.93 9.48 12.89
CA ILE A 72 28.67 8.98 12.33
C ILE A 72 27.56 10.03 12.52
N ALA A 73 27.44 10.66 13.69
CA ALA A 73 26.46 11.70 13.93
C ALA A 73 26.65 12.93 13.01
N VAL A 74 27.89 13.33 12.74
CA VAL A 74 28.19 14.42 11.78
C VAL A 74 27.78 14.02 10.37
N ILE A 75 28.10 12.80 9.93
CA ILE A 75 27.70 12.29 8.61
C ILE A 75 26.16 12.30 8.46
N LEU A 76 25.45 11.77 9.46
CA LEU A 76 23.99 11.75 9.45
C LEU A 76 23.35 13.13 9.42
N LYS A 77 23.92 14.08 10.16
CA LYS A 77 23.48 15.47 10.12
C LYS A 77 23.63 16.06 8.71
N THR A 78 24.79 15.86 8.09
CA THR A 78 25.06 16.33 6.72
C THR A 78 24.11 15.69 5.71
N VAL A 79 23.85 14.37 5.83
CA VAL A 79 22.91 13.65 4.96
C VAL A 79 21.49 14.19 5.13
N LYS A 80 21.06 14.43 6.37
CA LYS A 80 19.76 15.02 6.66
C LYS A 80 19.61 16.41 6.04
N GLU A 81 20.59 17.28 6.27
CA GLU A 81 20.59 18.63 5.72
C GLU A 81 20.57 18.63 4.19
N ALA A 82 21.33 17.73 3.55
CA ALA A 82 21.34 17.57 2.10
C ALA A 82 19.99 17.08 1.55
N ALA A 83 19.30 16.17 2.27
CA ALA A 83 17.99 15.65 1.89
C ALA A 83 16.84 16.67 2.05
N GLU A 84 17.06 17.75 2.79
CA GLU A 84 16.04 18.77 3.11
C GLU A 84 16.23 20.10 2.36
N THR A 85 17.15 20.16 1.39
CA THR A 85 17.38 21.37 0.59
C THR A 85 16.14 21.75 -0.23
N PRO A 86 15.91 23.06 -0.51
CA PRO A 86 14.80 23.49 -1.36
C PRO A 86 14.78 22.82 -2.74
N GLU A 87 15.95 22.55 -3.32
CA GLU A 87 16.09 21.90 -4.60
C GLU A 87 15.62 20.45 -4.55
N VAL A 88 16.02 19.67 -3.54
CA VAL A 88 15.60 18.28 -3.34
C VAL A 88 14.08 18.20 -3.10
N LYS A 89 13.52 19.12 -2.32
CA LYS A 89 12.08 19.23 -2.10
C LYS A 89 11.32 19.47 -3.40
N ALA A 90 11.76 20.45 -4.19
CA ALA A 90 11.12 20.76 -5.47
C ALA A 90 11.20 19.61 -6.48
N LYS A 91 12.35 18.93 -6.57
CA LYS A 91 12.48 17.72 -7.40
C LYS A 91 11.56 16.59 -6.95
N GLY A 92 11.49 16.34 -5.64
CA GLY A 92 10.63 15.31 -5.07
C GLY A 92 9.14 15.59 -5.31
N GLU A 93 8.70 16.82 -5.12
CA GLU A 93 7.33 17.25 -5.38
C GLU A 93 6.96 17.11 -6.87
N LYS A 94 7.82 17.56 -7.76
CA LYS A 94 7.62 17.39 -9.20
C LYS A 94 7.52 15.93 -9.62
N LEU A 95 8.35 15.05 -9.04
CA LEU A 95 8.26 13.62 -9.32
C LEU A 95 6.96 13.02 -8.79
N LEU A 96 6.50 13.41 -7.59
CA LEU A 96 5.21 12.97 -7.05
C LEU A 96 4.05 13.38 -7.97
N GLU A 97 4.06 14.59 -8.52
CA GLU A 97 3.04 15.03 -9.50
C GLU A 97 3.06 14.15 -10.76
N LEU A 98 4.24 13.83 -11.28
CA LEU A 98 4.36 12.95 -12.44
C LEU A 98 3.86 11.53 -12.14
N ILE A 99 4.20 10.99 -10.97
CA ILE A 99 3.75 9.67 -10.52
C ILE A 99 2.22 9.65 -10.34
N GLU A 100 1.64 10.73 -9.79
CA GLU A 100 0.19 10.81 -9.60
C GLU A 100 -0.57 10.77 -10.92
N ALA A 101 0.00 11.34 -11.98
CA ALA A 101 -0.57 11.32 -13.31
C ALA A 101 -0.48 9.96 -14.03
N VAL A 102 0.35 9.04 -13.54
CA VAL A 102 0.44 7.67 -14.10
C VAL A 102 -0.77 6.86 -13.65
N PRO A 103 -1.40 6.06 -14.53
CA PRO A 103 -2.48 5.16 -14.16
C PRO A 103 -2.14 4.26 -12.97
N LYS A 104 -3.15 3.97 -12.12
CA LYS A 104 -3.01 3.15 -10.92
C LYS A 104 -3.93 1.94 -10.96
N PHE A 105 -3.51 0.85 -10.34
CA PHE A 105 -4.32 -0.33 -10.10
C PHE A 105 -5.59 0.03 -9.30
N GLY A 106 -6.71 -0.58 -9.68
CA GLY A 106 -8.00 -0.31 -9.06
C GLY A 106 -8.92 0.64 -9.85
N ASN A 107 -8.54 0.98 -11.09
CA ASN A 107 -9.29 1.91 -11.93
C ASN A 107 -9.79 1.28 -13.25
N ASP A 108 -9.78 -0.05 -13.34
CA ASP A 108 -10.19 -0.84 -14.52
C ASP A 108 -9.40 -0.46 -15.80
N ILE A 109 -8.10 -0.33 -15.63
CA ILE A 109 -7.17 -0.01 -16.72
C ILE A 109 -6.38 -1.29 -17.06
N PRO A 110 -6.64 -1.92 -18.23
CA PRO A 110 -6.12 -3.25 -18.55
C PRO A 110 -4.60 -3.38 -18.37
N GLU A 111 -3.83 -2.39 -18.83
CA GLU A 111 -2.37 -2.44 -18.79
C GLU A 111 -1.83 -2.47 -17.35
N VAL A 112 -2.43 -1.72 -16.44
CA VAL A 112 -2.03 -1.68 -15.02
C VAL A 112 -2.49 -2.93 -14.29
N ASP A 113 -3.71 -3.39 -14.60
CA ASP A 113 -4.31 -4.57 -13.98
C ASP A 113 -3.52 -5.84 -14.37
N GLU A 114 -3.03 -5.92 -15.62
CA GLU A 114 -2.15 -7.00 -16.06
C GLU A 114 -0.79 -6.96 -15.34
N PHE A 115 -0.23 -5.77 -15.12
CA PHE A 115 0.97 -5.62 -14.29
C PHE A 115 0.73 -6.15 -12.87
N ALA A 116 -0.40 -5.80 -12.25
CA ALA A 116 -0.74 -6.28 -10.90
C ALA A 116 -0.87 -7.80 -10.85
N ARG A 117 -1.52 -8.41 -11.87
CA ARG A 117 -1.60 -9.87 -12.01
C ARG A 117 -0.21 -10.50 -12.13
N ASP A 118 0.65 -9.94 -12.99
CA ASP A 118 1.98 -10.49 -13.23
C ASP A 118 2.87 -10.34 -12.00
N VAL A 119 2.76 -9.24 -11.26
CA VAL A 119 3.39 -9.06 -9.93
C VAL A 119 2.92 -10.14 -8.97
N ALA A 120 1.61 -10.39 -8.86
CA ALA A 120 1.07 -11.44 -8.01
C ALA A 120 1.62 -12.82 -8.40
N TYR A 121 1.80 -13.11 -9.69
CA TYR A 121 2.38 -14.34 -10.19
C TYR A 121 3.84 -14.55 -9.77
N THR A 122 4.64 -13.50 -9.62
CA THR A 122 6.02 -13.63 -9.14
C THR A 122 6.11 -14.21 -7.73
N TYR A 123 5.04 -14.10 -6.96
CA TYR A 123 4.93 -14.64 -5.62
C TYR A 123 4.13 -15.95 -5.59
N THR A 124 2.96 -15.99 -6.21
CA THR A 124 2.02 -17.11 -6.09
C THR A 124 2.51 -18.38 -6.77
N ARG A 125 3.00 -18.28 -8.02
CA ARG A 125 3.46 -19.44 -8.80
C ARG A 125 4.66 -20.18 -8.20
N PRO A 126 5.73 -19.50 -7.76
CA PRO A 126 6.86 -20.21 -7.14
C PRO A 126 6.48 -20.98 -5.88
N LEU A 127 5.53 -20.48 -5.08
CA LEU A 127 5.14 -21.13 -3.83
C LEU A 127 4.59 -22.55 -4.04
N GLU A 128 3.86 -22.80 -5.11
CA GLU A 128 3.33 -24.13 -5.43
C GLU A 128 4.40 -25.15 -5.78
N THR A 129 5.63 -24.70 -6.09
CA THR A 129 6.76 -25.61 -6.37
C THR A 129 7.43 -26.14 -5.09
N PHE A 130 7.14 -25.54 -3.94
CA PHE A 130 7.76 -25.92 -2.67
C PHE A 130 6.83 -26.82 -1.84
N LYS A 131 7.45 -27.74 -1.11
CA LYS A 131 6.78 -28.59 -0.13
C LYS A 131 7.07 -28.13 1.28
N ASN A 132 6.07 -28.14 2.13
CA ASN A 132 6.23 -27.89 3.55
C ASN A 132 6.85 -29.12 4.26
N PRO A 133 7.31 -29.01 5.52
CA PRO A 133 7.94 -30.12 6.24
C PRO A 133 7.06 -31.37 6.41
N ARG A 134 5.72 -31.25 6.22
CA ARG A 134 4.78 -32.35 6.27
C ARG A 134 4.48 -32.96 4.89
N GLY A 135 5.16 -32.50 3.83
CA GLY A 135 5.00 -33.00 2.46
C GLY A 135 3.88 -32.34 1.65
N GLY A 136 3.08 -31.46 2.23
CA GLY A 136 2.05 -30.69 1.50
C GLY A 136 2.65 -29.54 0.69
N ILE A 137 1.95 -29.10 -0.34
CA ILE A 137 2.32 -27.94 -1.16
C ILE A 137 2.02 -26.65 -0.37
N TYR A 138 2.88 -25.63 -0.53
CA TYR A 138 2.56 -24.30 -0.05
C TYR A 138 1.46 -23.66 -0.88
N GLN A 139 0.53 -23.02 -0.21
CA GLN A 139 -0.57 -22.28 -0.83
C GLN A 139 -0.38 -20.79 -0.57
N ALA A 140 -0.39 -19.99 -1.63
CA ALA A 140 -0.25 -18.54 -1.52
C ALA A 140 -1.52 -17.90 -0.96
N GLY A 141 -1.37 -16.96 -0.03
CA GLY A 141 -2.42 -16.04 0.40
C GLY A 141 -2.07 -14.62 0.00
N LEU A 142 -3.06 -13.83 -0.38
CA LEU A 142 -2.89 -12.40 -0.68
C LEU A 142 -3.75 -11.58 0.29
N TYR A 143 -3.32 -11.56 1.56
CA TYR A 143 -3.99 -10.82 2.64
C TYR A 143 -3.02 -10.54 3.80
N PRO A 144 -3.12 -9.35 4.45
CA PRO A 144 -2.17 -8.93 5.47
C PRO A 144 -2.62 -9.22 6.91
N VAL A 145 -3.92 -9.50 7.16
CA VAL A 145 -4.56 -9.28 8.48
C VAL A 145 -4.43 -7.79 8.87
N SER A 146 -3.40 -7.39 9.59
CA SER A 146 -3.06 -5.97 9.85
C SER A 146 -1.56 -5.67 9.62
N ALA A 147 -0.83 -6.62 9.04
CA ALA A 147 0.62 -6.52 8.88
C ALA A 147 1.07 -5.45 7.86
N ASN A 148 0.17 -5.00 6.97
CA ASN A 148 0.42 -3.90 6.05
C ASN A 148 0.81 -2.59 6.78
N VAL A 149 0.31 -2.36 7.99
CA VAL A 149 0.64 -1.18 8.80
C VAL A 149 2.05 -1.30 9.41
N PRO A 150 2.39 -2.29 10.26
CA PRO A 150 3.71 -2.37 10.87
C PRO A 150 4.83 -2.64 9.87
N LEU A 151 4.59 -3.38 8.78
CA LEU A 151 5.60 -3.59 7.75
C LEU A 151 5.76 -2.36 6.86
N GLY A 152 4.67 -1.63 6.57
CA GLY A 152 4.75 -0.31 5.94
C GLY A 152 5.58 0.68 6.77
N ALA A 153 5.43 0.65 8.10
CA ALA A 153 6.22 1.47 9.01
C ALA A 153 7.73 1.17 8.98
N GLN A 154 8.14 0.01 8.47
CA GLN A 154 9.53 -0.37 8.29
C GLN A 154 10.01 -0.27 6.82
N THR A 155 9.13 0.16 5.93
CA THR A 155 9.44 0.27 4.49
C THR A 155 9.71 1.73 4.13
N GLY A 156 10.81 1.97 3.42
CA GLY A 156 11.14 3.29 2.83
C GLY A 156 10.10 3.77 1.82
N ALA A 157 10.33 4.92 1.19
CA ALA A 157 9.49 5.40 0.09
C ALA A 157 9.50 4.41 -1.08
N THR A 158 8.38 4.28 -1.80
CA THR A 158 8.24 3.37 -2.94
C THR A 158 7.92 4.12 -4.23
N PRO A 159 8.29 3.59 -5.41
CA PRO A 159 8.18 4.31 -6.68
C PRO A 159 6.76 4.69 -7.12
N ASP A 160 5.74 4.14 -6.50
CA ASP A 160 4.33 4.52 -6.69
C ASP A 160 3.94 5.86 -6.03
N GLY A 161 4.88 6.53 -5.37
CA GLY A 161 4.66 7.78 -4.62
C GLY A 161 4.30 7.57 -3.15
N ARG A 162 4.27 6.31 -2.65
CA ARG A 162 4.06 6.04 -1.23
C ARG A 162 5.25 6.57 -0.42
N LEU A 163 4.97 7.40 0.57
CA LEU A 163 5.99 7.94 1.46
C LEU A 163 6.54 6.87 2.41
N ALA A 164 7.78 7.06 2.84
CA ALA A 164 8.40 6.22 3.85
C ALA A 164 7.53 6.10 5.11
N ARG A 165 7.51 4.93 5.72
CA ARG A 165 6.82 4.64 6.99
C ARG A 165 5.30 4.66 6.95
N THR A 166 4.68 4.90 5.79
CA THR A 166 3.22 4.77 5.63
C THR A 166 2.82 3.32 5.34
N PRO A 167 1.59 2.90 5.66
CA PRO A 167 1.13 1.55 5.35
C PRO A 167 1.28 1.20 3.87
N VAL A 168 1.56 -0.04 3.57
CA VAL A 168 1.42 -0.60 2.21
C VAL A 168 -0.02 -1.05 1.97
N ALA A 169 -0.41 -1.23 0.72
CA ALA A 169 -1.75 -1.68 0.35
C ALA A 169 -2.09 -3.03 1.00
N ASP A 170 -3.32 -3.17 1.46
CA ASP A 170 -3.81 -4.35 2.15
C ASP A 170 -4.32 -5.41 1.16
N GLY A 171 -3.81 -6.62 1.28
CA GLY A 171 -4.26 -7.75 0.49
C GLY A 171 -4.17 -7.53 -1.01
N VAL A 172 -5.32 -7.64 -1.68
CA VAL A 172 -5.48 -7.35 -3.11
C VAL A 172 -6.15 -6.00 -3.37
N SER A 173 -6.38 -5.22 -2.33
CA SER A 173 -6.97 -3.88 -2.45
C SER A 173 -6.03 -2.93 -3.20
N PRO A 174 -6.57 -1.97 -3.96
CA PRO A 174 -5.80 -0.85 -4.47
C PRO A 174 -5.12 -0.06 -3.35
N SER A 175 -4.06 0.67 -3.68
CA SER A 175 -3.44 1.61 -2.74
C SER A 175 -4.45 2.66 -2.28
N ALA A 176 -4.46 2.96 -0.98
CA ALA A 176 -5.44 3.85 -0.37
C ALA A 176 -5.51 5.21 -1.09
N GLY A 177 -6.70 5.62 -1.51
CA GLY A 177 -6.97 6.86 -2.23
C GLY A 177 -6.62 6.83 -3.73
N LYS A 178 -6.24 5.69 -4.31
CA LYS A 178 -5.83 5.57 -5.72
C LYS A 178 -6.90 4.97 -6.64
N ASP A 179 -7.90 4.30 -6.11
CA ASP A 179 -9.07 3.75 -6.80
C ASP A 179 -10.18 4.80 -6.96
N VAL A 180 -9.95 5.74 -7.87
CA VAL A 180 -10.78 6.96 -8.04
C VAL A 180 -11.94 6.79 -9.03
N ASN A 181 -11.96 5.69 -9.80
CA ASN A 181 -13.00 5.44 -10.81
C ASN A 181 -14.21 4.69 -10.24
N GLY A 182 -14.35 4.63 -8.92
CA GLY A 182 -15.50 4.05 -8.22
C GLY A 182 -15.39 2.56 -7.94
N PRO A 183 -16.35 2.02 -7.16
CA PRO A 183 -16.24 0.68 -6.60
C PRO A 183 -16.29 -0.43 -7.66
N THR A 184 -16.97 -0.22 -8.78
CA THR A 184 -17.05 -1.19 -9.87
C THR A 184 -15.70 -1.32 -10.58
N ALA A 185 -15.03 -0.20 -10.85
CA ALA A 185 -13.71 -0.21 -11.47
C ALA A 185 -12.69 -0.91 -10.55
N ALA A 186 -12.72 -0.63 -9.25
CA ALA A 186 -11.88 -1.30 -8.26
C ALA A 186 -12.15 -2.83 -8.24
N ALA A 187 -13.41 -3.24 -8.25
CA ALA A 187 -13.78 -4.65 -8.29
C ALA A 187 -13.33 -5.34 -9.59
N ASN A 188 -13.48 -4.66 -10.73
CA ASN A 188 -13.03 -5.18 -12.02
C ASN A 188 -11.50 -5.38 -12.05
N SER A 189 -10.72 -4.40 -11.59
CA SER A 189 -9.27 -4.54 -11.48
C SER A 189 -8.87 -5.72 -10.60
N VAL A 190 -9.46 -5.80 -9.40
CA VAL A 190 -9.15 -6.88 -8.45
C VAL A 190 -9.56 -8.25 -9.00
N SER A 191 -10.67 -8.37 -9.73
CA SER A 191 -11.12 -9.64 -10.31
C SER A 191 -10.16 -10.19 -11.38
N LYS A 192 -9.32 -9.34 -11.99
CA LYS A 192 -8.31 -9.75 -12.98
C LYS A 192 -7.09 -10.44 -12.36
N LEU A 193 -6.91 -10.35 -11.05
CA LEU A 193 -5.94 -11.16 -10.33
C LEU A 193 -6.37 -12.62 -10.35
N ASP A 194 -5.42 -13.54 -10.42
CA ASP A 194 -5.71 -14.97 -10.38
C ASP A 194 -5.98 -15.43 -8.95
N HIS A 195 -7.23 -15.32 -8.53
CA HIS A 195 -7.66 -15.75 -7.20
C HIS A 195 -7.60 -17.28 -7.00
N TYR A 196 -7.60 -18.05 -8.08
CA TYR A 196 -7.54 -19.51 -8.01
C TYR A 196 -6.16 -19.98 -7.52
N ILE A 197 -5.08 -19.40 -8.05
CA ILE A 197 -3.72 -19.75 -7.61
C ILE A 197 -3.42 -19.23 -6.21
N ALA A 198 -4.07 -18.14 -5.78
CA ALA A 198 -4.01 -17.65 -4.41
C ALA A 198 -4.92 -18.48 -3.49
N SER A 199 -4.72 -19.79 -3.50
CA SER A 199 -5.63 -20.79 -2.92
C SER A 199 -5.75 -20.77 -1.39
N ASN A 200 -4.82 -20.07 -0.70
CA ASN A 200 -4.95 -19.79 0.75
C ASN A 200 -5.84 -18.55 1.03
N GLY A 201 -6.35 -17.91 0.00
CA GLY A 201 -7.32 -16.82 0.06
C GLY A 201 -6.76 -15.46 -0.33
N THR A 202 -7.66 -14.58 -0.70
CA THR A 202 -7.39 -13.15 -0.98
C THR A 202 -8.26 -12.31 -0.07
N LEU A 203 -7.91 -11.02 0.08
CA LEU A 203 -8.68 -10.09 0.87
C LEU A 203 -8.81 -8.77 0.12
N PHE A 204 -10.05 -8.40 -0.20
CA PHE A 204 -10.41 -7.15 -0.83
C PHE A 204 -11.31 -6.32 0.07
N ASN A 205 -10.82 -5.16 0.49
CA ASN A 205 -11.53 -4.19 1.30
C ASN A 205 -12.16 -3.09 0.44
N GLN A 206 -13.42 -2.75 0.74
CA GLN A 206 -14.04 -1.52 0.24
C GLN A 206 -14.71 -0.78 1.40
N LYS A 207 -14.61 0.55 1.38
CA LYS A 207 -15.31 1.43 2.33
C LYS A 207 -16.33 2.26 1.56
N PHE A 208 -17.59 2.23 2.00
CA PHE A 208 -18.67 2.99 1.41
C PHE A 208 -19.15 4.09 2.34
N HIS A 209 -19.44 5.25 1.76
CA HIS A 209 -20.24 6.24 2.46
C HIS A 209 -21.63 5.66 2.70
N PRO A 210 -22.24 5.82 3.91
CA PRO A 210 -23.57 5.24 4.21
C PRO A 210 -24.67 5.67 3.22
N SER A 211 -24.59 6.89 2.70
CA SER A 211 -25.58 7.39 1.71
C SER A 211 -25.56 6.63 0.38
N ALA A 212 -24.43 6.04 0.00
CA ALA A 212 -24.30 5.27 -1.25
C ALA A 212 -25.16 4.00 -1.24
N LEU A 213 -25.41 3.45 -0.06
CA LEU A 213 -26.21 2.23 0.13
C LEU A 213 -27.64 2.53 0.59
N SER A 214 -28.03 3.81 0.63
CA SER A 214 -29.36 4.21 1.07
C SER A 214 -30.43 3.90 0.02
N GLY A 215 -31.61 3.53 0.51
CA GLY A 215 -32.76 3.24 -0.32
C GLY A 215 -32.59 2.00 -1.20
N ARG A 216 -33.64 1.72 -2.00
CA ARG A 216 -33.68 0.52 -2.85
C ARG A 216 -32.59 0.53 -3.92
N LYS A 217 -32.36 1.67 -4.58
CA LYS A 217 -31.38 1.80 -5.66
C LYS A 217 -29.96 1.56 -5.19
N GLY A 218 -29.56 2.11 -4.02
CA GLY A 218 -28.25 1.85 -3.43
C GLY A 218 -28.02 0.37 -3.14
N LEU A 219 -29.02 -0.32 -2.59
CA LEU A 219 -28.94 -1.76 -2.33
C LEU A 219 -28.89 -2.59 -3.62
N GLU A 220 -29.67 -2.22 -4.67
CA GLU A 220 -29.62 -2.88 -5.97
C GLU A 220 -28.23 -2.76 -6.62
N ASN A 221 -27.62 -1.57 -6.58
CA ASN A 221 -26.26 -1.34 -7.08
C ASN A 221 -25.24 -2.19 -6.30
N PHE A 222 -25.37 -2.24 -4.98
CA PHE A 222 -24.48 -3.02 -4.12
C PHE A 222 -24.56 -4.52 -4.40
N VAL A 223 -25.79 -5.05 -4.59
CA VAL A 223 -26.00 -6.46 -4.98
C VAL A 223 -25.38 -6.73 -6.36
N ALA A 224 -25.56 -5.82 -7.32
CA ALA A 224 -25.00 -5.94 -8.66
C ALA A 224 -23.45 -5.95 -8.63
N LEU A 225 -22.83 -5.05 -7.84
CA LEU A 225 -21.39 -5.01 -7.64
C LEU A 225 -20.86 -6.35 -7.11
N ILE A 226 -21.46 -6.89 -6.04
CA ILE A 226 -21.03 -8.14 -5.42
C ILE A 226 -21.17 -9.30 -6.41
N ARG A 227 -22.30 -9.41 -7.10
CA ARG A 227 -22.54 -10.46 -8.09
C ARG A 227 -21.53 -10.38 -9.23
N SER A 228 -21.37 -9.20 -9.82
CA SER A 228 -20.43 -8.99 -10.93
C SER A 228 -18.98 -9.39 -10.55
N TYR A 229 -18.55 -9.04 -9.34
CA TYR A 229 -17.22 -9.40 -8.85
C TYR A 229 -17.02 -10.92 -8.74
N PHE A 230 -17.98 -11.64 -8.16
CA PHE A 230 -17.88 -13.09 -8.02
C PHE A 230 -18.10 -13.85 -9.35
N ASP A 231 -18.93 -13.32 -10.25
CA ASP A 231 -19.09 -13.85 -11.61
C ASP A 231 -17.76 -13.74 -12.39
N GLN A 232 -16.94 -12.72 -12.13
CA GLN A 232 -15.60 -12.54 -12.66
C GLN A 232 -14.51 -13.32 -11.91
N LYS A 233 -14.89 -14.27 -11.03
CA LYS A 233 -13.99 -15.15 -10.27
C LYS A 233 -13.22 -14.47 -9.13
N GLY A 234 -13.65 -13.32 -8.65
CA GLY A 234 -13.20 -12.81 -7.36
C GLY A 234 -13.51 -13.81 -6.23
N SER A 235 -12.65 -13.91 -5.22
CA SER A 235 -12.82 -14.92 -4.17
C SER A 235 -13.30 -14.38 -2.84
N HIS A 236 -13.03 -13.13 -2.54
CA HIS A 236 -13.39 -12.50 -1.27
C HIS A 236 -13.61 -11.00 -1.43
N MET A 237 -14.60 -10.48 -0.71
CA MET A 237 -14.92 -9.06 -0.63
C MET A 237 -15.46 -8.75 0.78
N GLN A 238 -15.00 -7.67 1.38
CA GLN A 238 -15.53 -7.20 2.66
C GLN A 238 -15.69 -5.69 2.67
N PHE A 239 -16.58 -5.20 3.56
CA PHE A 239 -17.04 -3.82 3.52
C PHE A 239 -16.99 -3.14 4.88
N ASN A 240 -16.66 -1.85 4.85
CA ASN A 240 -17.01 -0.87 5.88
C ASN A 240 -18.05 0.09 5.32
N VAL A 241 -19.17 0.25 6.01
CA VAL A 241 -20.21 1.24 5.67
C VAL A 241 -20.19 2.30 6.74
N VAL A 242 -19.26 3.22 6.62
CA VAL A 242 -19.00 4.29 7.60
C VAL A 242 -18.32 5.45 6.88
N SER A 243 -18.71 6.67 7.21
CA SER A 243 -18.10 7.86 6.61
C SER A 243 -16.73 8.18 7.26
N ARG A 244 -15.87 8.84 6.47
CA ARG A 244 -14.57 9.35 6.95
C ARG A 244 -14.76 10.30 8.14
N GLU A 245 -15.77 11.15 8.10
CA GLU A 245 -16.11 12.11 9.16
C GLU A 245 -16.42 11.39 10.46
N THR A 246 -17.25 10.32 10.42
CA THR A 246 -17.58 9.50 11.58
C THR A 246 -16.32 8.86 12.19
N LEU A 247 -15.43 8.33 11.36
CA LEU A 247 -14.17 7.73 11.84
C LEU A 247 -13.23 8.77 12.46
N LEU A 248 -13.11 9.96 11.85
CA LEU A 248 -12.31 11.07 12.39
C LEU A 248 -12.88 11.59 13.72
N ASP A 249 -14.21 11.67 13.82
CA ASP A 249 -14.86 12.08 15.06
C ASP A 249 -14.70 11.02 16.16
N ALA A 250 -14.88 9.74 15.82
CA ALA A 250 -14.63 8.63 16.74
C ALA A 250 -13.19 8.55 17.26
N GLN A 251 -12.24 9.02 16.45
CA GLN A 251 -10.83 9.11 16.82
C GLN A 251 -10.56 10.25 17.80
N LYS A 252 -11.35 11.34 17.75
CA LYS A 252 -11.26 12.50 18.65
C LYS A 252 -12.05 12.29 19.94
N HIS A 253 -13.20 11.62 19.85
CA HIS A 253 -14.17 11.45 20.91
C HIS A 253 -14.50 9.96 21.16
N PRO A 254 -13.50 9.11 21.50
CA PRO A 254 -13.67 7.65 21.55
C PRO A 254 -14.73 7.19 22.54
N GLU A 255 -15.01 7.97 23.59
CA GLU A 255 -16.03 7.67 24.59
C GLU A 255 -17.46 7.67 24.01
N GLN A 256 -17.70 8.42 22.92
CA GLN A 256 -19.01 8.50 22.26
C GLN A 256 -19.23 7.35 21.28
N TYR A 257 -18.15 6.70 20.83
CA TYR A 257 -18.14 5.68 19.76
C TYR A 257 -17.68 4.29 20.26
N ARG A 258 -17.89 3.98 21.55
CA ARG A 258 -17.46 2.69 22.13
C ARG A 258 -18.05 1.45 21.46
N HIS A 259 -19.15 1.61 20.73
CA HIS A 259 -19.86 0.55 20.02
C HIS A 259 -19.53 0.50 18.51
N LEU A 260 -18.70 1.43 18.01
CA LEU A 260 -18.39 1.49 16.58
C LEU A 260 -17.49 0.31 16.20
N VAL A 261 -18.06 -0.63 15.47
CA VAL A 261 -17.36 -1.79 14.93
C VAL A 261 -16.93 -1.50 13.51
N VAL A 262 -15.69 -1.83 13.18
CA VAL A 262 -15.14 -1.75 11.81
C VAL A 262 -14.59 -3.10 11.37
N ARG A 263 -14.63 -3.33 10.07
CA ARG A 263 -13.97 -4.46 9.43
C ARG A 263 -12.53 -4.06 9.13
N VAL A 264 -11.57 -4.76 9.73
CA VAL A 264 -10.14 -4.47 9.57
C VAL A 264 -9.60 -5.18 8.32
N ALA A 265 -9.29 -6.46 8.44
CA ALA A 265 -8.86 -7.30 7.33
C ALA A 265 -9.05 -8.78 7.71
N GLY A 266 -10.19 -9.36 7.33
CA GLY A 266 -10.58 -10.72 7.70
C GLY A 266 -11.21 -10.84 9.11
N TYR A 267 -11.22 -9.78 9.92
CA TYR A 267 -11.85 -9.72 11.23
C TYR A 267 -12.46 -8.34 11.50
N SER A 268 -13.33 -8.25 12.50
CA SER A 268 -13.94 -7.01 12.98
C SER A 268 -13.43 -6.67 14.36
N ALA A 269 -13.32 -5.37 14.65
CA ALA A 269 -12.92 -4.87 15.96
C ALA A 269 -13.64 -3.57 16.29
N LEU A 270 -13.66 -3.20 17.57
CA LEU A 270 -14.10 -1.88 18.00
C LEU A 270 -13.07 -0.85 17.51
N PHE A 271 -13.49 0.12 16.73
CA PHE A 271 -12.61 1.12 16.13
C PHE A 271 -11.77 1.86 17.17
N THR A 272 -12.39 2.23 18.29
CA THR A 272 -11.76 3.01 19.37
C THR A 272 -10.70 2.22 20.15
N THR A 273 -10.64 0.89 20.01
CA THR A 273 -9.64 0.04 20.68
C THR A 273 -8.43 -0.29 19.78
N LEU A 274 -8.50 0.06 18.52
CA LEU A 274 -7.39 -0.12 17.57
C LEU A 274 -6.26 0.86 17.85
N SER A 275 -5.03 0.48 17.48
CA SER A 275 -3.90 1.41 17.50
C SER A 275 -4.17 2.61 16.58
N ARG A 276 -3.60 3.76 16.91
CA ARG A 276 -3.77 4.98 16.11
C ARG A 276 -3.41 4.77 14.63
N SER A 277 -2.30 4.09 14.36
CA SER A 277 -1.84 3.79 13.00
C SER A 277 -2.82 2.93 12.21
N LEU A 278 -3.49 1.97 12.86
CA LEU A 278 -4.50 1.12 12.23
C LEU A 278 -5.82 1.87 12.03
N GLN A 279 -6.19 2.77 12.94
CA GLN A 279 -7.32 3.69 12.74
C GLN A 279 -7.07 4.58 11.51
N ASP A 280 -5.88 5.15 11.40
CA ASP A 280 -5.48 6.01 10.28
C ASP A 280 -5.49 5.25 8.95
N ASP A 281 -5.05 3.99 8.93
CA ASP A 281 -5.14 3.11 7.75
C ASP A 281 -6.60 2.96 7.29
N ILE A 282 -7.52 2.64 8.19
CA ILE A 282 -8.95 2.49 7.87
C ILE A 282 -9.59 3.81 7.42
N ILE A 283 -9.23 4.93 8.05
CA ILE A 283 -9.70 6.27 7.67
C ILE A 283 -9.28 6.62 6.24
N ASN A 284 -8.03 6.28 5.88
CA ASN A 284 -7.43 6.65 4.61
C ASN A 284 -7.83 5.74 3.43
N ARG A 285 -8.46 4.58 3.68
CA ARG A 285 -9.05 3.77 2.60
C ARG A 285 -10.03 4.61 1.79
N THR A 286 -10.03 4.44 0.47
CA THR A 286 -10.92 5.18 -0.43
C THR A 286 -12.37 5.02 0.01
N GLU A 287 -13.09 6.13 0.10
CA GLU A 287 -14.52 6.13 0.39
C GLU A 287 -15.29 6.12 -0.91
N GLN A 288 -15.98 5.02 -1.15
CA GLN A 288 -16.70 4.74 -2.38
C GLN A 288 -18.15 5.23 -2.35
N GLY A 289 -18.65 5.56 -3.53
CA GLY A 289 -20.04 5.86 -3.82
C GLY A 289 -20.45 5.27 -5.17
N PHE A 290 -21.77 5.17 -5.42
CA PHE A 290 -22.30 4.75 -6.72
C PHE A 290 -22.74 5.94 -7.54
#